data_290a803f1610ff4dadc2d640771fe20d
#
_entry.id   290a803f1610ff4dadc2d640771fe20d
#
_cell.length_a   1.000
_cell.length_b   1.000
_cell.length_c   1.000
_cell.angle_alpha   90.00
_cell.angle_beta   90.00
_cell.angle_gamma   90.00
#
_symmetry.space_group_name_H-M   'P 1'
#
loop_
_entity.id
_entity.type
_entity.pdbx_description
1 polymer ?
#
loop_
_entity_poly.entity_id
_entity_poly.type
_entity_poly.pdbx_seq_one_letter_code
_entity_poly.pdbx_strand_id
1 'polypeptide(L)' 'MQICELLPLTAKVMHHLAIVRSVNTKENDHGKGRYMMMTGRKQTPAADYPVLGATAAKCLSPESGSLPGHII' A
#
# COMPACT_ATOMS: atom_id res chain seq x y z
N MET A 1 10.79 19.96 -1.90
CA MET A 1 10.78 18.64 -1.22
C MET A 1 11.87 17.76 -1.84
N GLN A 2 12.69 17.13 -1.01
CA GLN A 2 13.81 16.31 -1.50
C GLN A 2 13.35 14.90 -1.82
N ILE A 3 13.69 14.42 -3.01
CA ILE A 3 13.42 13.08 -3.48
C ILE A 3 14.65 12.56 -4.25
N CYS A 4 14.81 11.24 -4.32
CA CYS A 4 15.91 10.60 -5.03
C CYS A 4 16.01 11.06 -6.50
N GLU A 5 17.20 11.42 -6.95
CA GLU A 5 17.47 11.85 -8.34
C GLU A 5 17.14 10.79 -9.40
N LEU A 6 17.07 9.51 -9.00
CA LEU A 6 16.70 8.41 -9.90
C LEU A 6 15.18 8.32 -10.17
N LEU A 7 14.37 9.20 -9.57
CA LEU A 7 12.92 9.23 -9.73
C LEU A 7 12.44 10.55 -10.35
N PRO A 8 12.92 10.93 -11.55
CA PRO A 8 12.61 12.25 -12.13
C PRO A 8 11.14 12.42 -12.50
N LEU A 9 10.45 11.36 -12.89
CA LEU A 9 9.02 11.42 -13.23
C LEU A 9 8.16 11.54 -11.97
N THR A 10 8.53 10.86 -10.90
CA THR A 10 7.88 11.01 -9.60
C THR A 10 8.06 12.41 -9.05
N ALA A 11 9.24 13.00 -9.23
CA ALA A 11 9.51 14.37 -8.81
C ALA A 11 8.55 15.39 -9.43
N LYS A 12 8.10 15.16 -10.67
CA LYS A 12 7.16 16.04 -11.37
C LYS A 12 5.75 16.05 -10.75
N VAL A 13 5.37 14.98 -10.04
CA VAL A 13 4.05 14.82 -9.43
C VAL A 13 4.09 14.88 -7.90
N MET A 14 5.20 15.34 -7.33
CA MET A 14 5.38 15.40 -5.87
C MET A 14 4.36 16.26 -5.15
N HIS A 15 3.76 17.24 -5.81
CA HIS A 15 2.69 18.07 -5.23
C HIS A 15 1.40 17.28 -4.95
N HIS A 16 1.26 16.06 -5.50
CA HIS A 16 0.16 15.15 -5.20
C HIS A 16 0.52 14.09 -4.15
N LEU A 17 1.75 14.08 -3.64
CA LEU A 17 2.26 13.02 -2.78
C LEU A 17 2.63 13.54 -1.40
N ALA A 18 2.43 12.69 -0.41
CA ALA A 18 2.93 12.89 0.95
C ALA A 18 4.01 11.85 1.24
N ILE A 19 5.13 12.29 1.82
CA ILE A 19 6.25 11.42 2.14
C ILE A 19 6.37 11.25 3.65
N VAL A 20 6.35 10.01 4.11
CA VAL A 20 6.65 9.63 5.49
C VAL A 20 8.03 8.98 5.52
N ARG A 21 9.03 9.69 6.08
CA ARG A 21 10.44 9.29 5.99
C ARG A 21 10.94 8.40 7.11
N SER A 22 10.20 8.28 8.21
CA SER A 22 10.65 7.60 9.43
C SER A 22 9.82 6.37 9.76
N VAL A 23 9.34 5.65 8.75
CA VAL A 23 8.53 4.45 8.94
C VAL A 23 9.38 3.31 9.47
N ASN A 24 8.94 2.70 10.56
CA ASN A 24 9.55 1.52 11.15
C ASN A 24 8.45 0.53 11.55
N THR A 25 8.39 -0.61 10.88
CA THR A 25 7.40 -1.66 11.17
C THR A 25 7.72 -2.48 12.41
N LYS A 26 8.97 -2.39 12.91
CA LYS A 26 9.54 -3.24 13.98
C LYS A 26 9.44 -4.73 13.67
N GLU A 27 9.43 -5.09 12.40
CA GLU A 27 9.46 -6.45 11.91
C GLU A 27 10.78 -6.73 11.18
N ASN A 28 11.46 -7.81 11.54
CA ASN A 28 12.72 -8.21 10.92
C ASN A 28 12.54 -9.19 9.76
N ASP A 29 11.37 -9.76 9.61
CA ASP A 29 11.01 -10.66 8.52
C ASP A 29 10.38 -9.88 7.37
N HIS A 30 10.84 -10.14 6.12
CA HIS A 30 10.34 -9.43 4.95
C HIS A 30 8.85 -9.64 4.70
N GLY A 31 8.35 -10.86 4.88
CA GLY A 31 6.93 -11.18 4.68
C GLY A 31 6.05 -10.45 5.69
N LYS A 32 6.42 -10.50 6.96
CA LYS A 32 5.68 -9.81 8.04
C LYS A 32 5.77 -8.31 7.91
N GLY A 33 6.94 -7.77 7.55
CA GLY A 33 7.12 -6.34 7.31
C GLY A 33 6.28 -5.85 6.15
N ARG A 34 6.26 -6.59 5.04
CA ARG A 34 5.39 -6.30 3.88
C ARG A 34 3.92 -6.31 4.29
N TYR A 35 3.48 -7.35 5.00
CA TYR A 35 2.10 -7.44 5.46
C TYR A 35 1.70 -6.23 6.31
N MET A 36 2.56 -5.84 7.25
CA MET A 36 2.35 -4.66 8.10
C MET A 36 2.23 -3.37 7.27
N MET A 37 3.10 -3.19 6.28
CA MET A 37 3.08 -2.01 5.40
C MET A 37 1.83 -1.96 4.52
N MET A 38 1.35 -3.11 4.05
CA MET A 38 0.21 -3.19 3.13
C MET A 38 -1.15 -3.16 3.84
N THR A 39 -1.22 -3.58 5.10
CA THR A 39 -2.48 -3.71 5.85
C THR A 39 -2.59 -2.79 7.05
N GLY A 40 -1.46 -2.25 7.54
CA GLY A 40 -1.39 -1.49 8.78
C GLY A 40 -1.51 -2.34 10.04
N ARG A 41 -1.48 -3.66 9.92
CA ARG A 41 -1.64 -4.59 11.05
C ARG A 41 -0.62 -5.70 11.03
N LYS A 42 -0.31 -6.22 12.22
CA LYS A 42 0.53 -7.42 12.34
C LYS A 42 -0.22 -8.65 11.82
N GLN A 43 0.51 -9.53 11.14
CA GLN A 43 -0.02 -10.81 10.71
C GLN A 43 -0.35 -11.68 11.92
N THR A 44 -1.55 -12.25 11.96
CA THR A 44 -1.99 -13.18 13.01
C THR A 44 -2.68 -14.39 12.38
N PRO A 45 -2.67 -15.57 13.05
CA PRO A 45 -3.43 -16.73 12.57
C PRO A 45 -4.95 -16.54 12.63
N ALA A 46 -5.42 -15.58 13.43
CA ALA A 46 -6.85 -15.40 13.70
C ALA A 46 -7.60 -14.67 12.58
N ALA A 47 -6.91 -13.85 11.79
CA ALA A 47 -7.55 -13.05 10.75
C ALA A 47 -6.57 -12.70 9.63
N ASP A 48 -7.08 -12.64 8.42
CA ASP A 48 -6.36 -12.14 7.26
C ASP A 48 -6.93 -10.78 6.85
N TYR A 49 -6.11 -9.74 6.96
CA TYR A 49 -6.55 -8.37 6.72
C TYR A 49 -6.33 -7.97 5.26
N PRO A 50 -7.31 -7.28 4.63
CA PRO A 50 -7.16 -6.85 3.24
C PRO A 50 -6.13 -5.73 3.12
N VAL A 51 -5.42 -5.70 1.98
CA VAL A 51 -4.60 -4.56 1.58
C VAL A 51 -5.49 -3.39 1.17
N LEU A 52 -4.94 -2.17 1.20
CA LEU A 52 -5.70 -0.95 0.88
C LEU A 52 -6.38 -1.03 -0.50
N GLY A 53 -5.68 -1.52 -1.52
CA GLY A 53 -6.24 -1.63 -2.87
C GLY A 53 -7.45 -2.57 -2.93
N ALA A 54 -7.42 -3.69 -2.20
CA ALA A 54 -8.56 -4.61 -2.13
C ALA A 54 -9.77 -3.97 -1.44
N THR A 55 -9.54 -3.22 -0.36
CA THR A 55 -10.59 -2.48 0.36
C THR A 55 -11.21 -1.40 -0.54
N ALA A 56 -10.38 -0.62 -1.22
CA ALA A 56 -10.83 0.41 -2.16
C ALA A 56 -11.64 -0.21 -3.31
N ALA A 57 -11.17 -1.33 -3.87
CA ALA A 57 -11.87 -2.04 -4.93
C ALA A 57 -13.27 -2.50 -4.48
N LYS A 58 -13.37 -3.05 -3.27
CA LYS A 58 -14.66 -3.48 -2.72
C LYS A 58 -15.64 -2.31 -2.54
N CYS A 59 -15.16 -1.16 -2.11
CA CYS A 59 -16.01 0.00 -1.80
C CYS A 59 -16.35 0.86 -3.02
N LEU A 60 -15.48 0.90 -4.03
CA LEU A 60 -15.55 1.87 -5.12
C LEU A 60 -15.77 1.24 -6.49
N SER A 61 -15.55 -0.07 -6.67
CA SER A 61 -15.76 -0.72 -7.97
C SER A 61 -17.25 -0.89 -8.28
N PRO A 62 -17.66 -0.69 -9.55
CA PRO A 62 -19.03 -0.93 -9.95
C PRO A 62 -19.40 -2.41 -9.87
N GLU A 63 -20.62 -2.70 -9.43
CA GLU A 63 -21.14 -4.08 -9.33
C GLU A 63 -21.18 -4.81 -10.66
N SER A 64 -21.32 -4.09 -11.77
CA SER A 64 -21.39 -4.63 -13.12
C SER A 64 -20.03 -4.90 -13.77
N GLY A 65 -18.92 -4.72 -13.05
CA GLY A 65 -17.58 -4.95 -13.57
C GLY A 65 -17.31 -6.43 -13.83
N SER A 66 -16.78 -6.76 -15.03
CA SER A 66 -16.39 -8.12 -15.40
C SER A 66 -14.97 -8.49 -14.98
N LEU A 67 -14.16 -7.53 -14.57
CA LEU A 67 -12.78 -7.70 -14.17
C LEU A 67 -12.62 -7.43 -12.66
N PRO A 68 -11.66 -8.12 -12.01
CA PRO A 68 -11.33 -7.82 -10.61
C PRO A 68 -10.90 -6.36 -10.46
N GLY A 69 -11.39 -5.69 -9.42
CA GLY A 69 -11.02 -4.31 -9.14
C GLY A 69 -9.61 -4.15 -8.56
N HIS A 70 -9.00 -5.24 -8.11
CA HIS A 70 -7.65 -5.24 -7.54
C HIS A 70 -6.99 -6.60 -7.73
N ILE A 71 -5.74 -6.59 -8.17
CA ILE A 71 -4.90 -7.78 -8.38
C ILE A 71 -3.52 -7.50 -7.79
N ILE A 72 -2.95 -8.47 -7.10
CA ILE A 72 -1.59 -8.40 -6.57
C ILE A 72 -0.78 -9.64 -6.97
#